data_da71c5bbfc8a48a8e870f1359234bc8a
#
_entry.id   da71c5bbfc8a48a8e870f1359234bc8a
#
_cell.length_a   1.000
_cell.length_b   1.000
_cell.length_c   1.000
_cell.angle_alpha   90.00
_cell.angle_beta   90.00
_cell.angle_gamma   90.00
#
_symmetry.space_group_name_H-M   'P 1'
#
loop_
_entity.id
_entity.type
_entity.pdbx_description
1 polymer ?
#
loop_
_entity_poly.entity_id
_entity_poly.type
_entity_poly.pdbx_seq_one_letter_code
_entity_poly.pdbx_strand_id
1 'polypeptide(L)'
;MFVSDLRHFLDLPDDAPGPARKMAEQLGNVVRAATAAGAGTAWVSALPCRRRPGRRPCPGHIVVFRPDLPARIEWRCDSCGDGGVISGWEGSYFDLRAPPRPRRPNETVADFVVPEEVAAVLRDVLLLDPDCERLVYRARATDDGVVLSADGDELDELLGFVAAEANHEPNRRRQQHLDRAFAALSDALQTMGS
;
A
#
# COMPACT_ATOMS: atom_id res chain seq x y z
N MET A 1 -18.51 -11.06 9.22
CA MET A 1 -17.87 -9.76 9.40
C MET A 1 -16.88 -9.89 10.55
N PHE A 2 -15.62 -9.60 10.33
CA PHE A 2 -14.55 -9.70 11.31
C PHE A 2 -14.39 -8.33 12.00
N VAL A 3 -14.31 -8.30 13.33
CA VAL A 3 -14.11 -7.06 14.09
C VAL A 3 -12.80 -7.17 14.86
N SER A 4 -11.90 -6.24 14.63
CA SER A 4 -10.57 -6.22 15.25
C SER A 4 -10.26 -4.87 15.88
N ASP A 5 -9.63 -4.91 17.04
CA ASP A 5 -8.93 -3.77 17.61
C ASP A 5 -7.43 -3.91 17.27
N LEU A 6 -6.89 -2.97 16.51
CA LEU A 6 -5.51 -3.02 16.03
C LEU A 6 -4.50 -3.00 17.17
N ARG A 7 -4.84 -2.39 18.30
CA ARG A 7 -3.95 -2.31 19.49
C ARG A 7 -3.49 -3.67 19.99
N HIS A 8 -4.28 -4.72 19.76
CA HIS A 8 -3.90 -6.09 20.12
C HIS A 8 -2.81 -6.69 19.23
N PHE A 9 -2.46 -6.01 18.14
CA PHE A 9 -1.50 -6.48 17.14
C PHE A 9 -0.28 -5.56 17.01
N LEU A 10 -0.21 -4.44 17.74
CA LEU A 10 0.88 -3.49 17.64
C LEU A 10 2.17 -4.00 18.32
N ASP A 11 2.01 -4.67 19.48
CA ASP A 11 3.11 -5.12 20.32
C ASP A 11 3.15 -6.65 20.40
N LEU A 12 3.10 -7.31 19.25
CA LEU A 12 3.25 -8.77 19.22
C LEU A 12 4.68 -9.16 19.63
N PRO A 13 4.86 -10.14 20.52
CA PRO A 13 6.19 -10.61 20.90
C PRO A 13 6.89 -11.27 19.70
N ASP A 14 8.24 -11.28 19.70
CA ASP A 14 9.05 -11.83 18.62
C ASP A 14 8.75 -13.31 18.32
N ASP A 15 8.32 -14.06 19.31
CA ASP A 15 7.94 -15.46 19.20
C ASP A 15 6.46 -15.68 18.88
N ALA A 16 5.70 -14.59 18.58
CA ALA A 16 4.29 -14.70 18.25
C ALA A 16 4.06 -15.68 17.08
N PRO A 17 2.97 -16.50 17.13
CA PRO A 17 2.68 -17.45 16.07
C PRO A 17 2.58 -16.79 14.70
N GLY A 18 3.12 -17.46 13.65
CA GLY A 18 3.11 -16.96 12.28
C GLY A 18 1.75 -16.47 11.78
N PRO A 19 0.63 -17.13 12.09
CA PRO A 19 -0.70 -16.63 11.74
C PRO A 19 -1.05 -15.28 12.40
N ALA A 20 -0.63 -15.04 13.65
CA ALA A 20 -0.87 -13.77 14.34
C ALA A 20 -0.07 -12.62 13.68
N ARG A 21 1.20 -12.85 13.37
CA ARG A 21 2.05 -11.88 12.67
C ARG A 21 1.49 -11.54 11.28
N LYS A 22 1.06 -12.55 10.52
CA LYS A 22 0.41 -12.34 9.21
C LYS A 22 -0.91 -11.57 9.31
N MET A 23 -1.65 -11.75 10.40
CA MET A 23 -2.87 -10.99 10.65
C MET A 23 -2.54 -9.53 10.97
N ALA A 24 -1.55 -9.29 11.85
CA ALA A 24 -1.07 -7.95 12.18
C ALA A 24 -0.62 -7.17 10.93
N GLU A 25 0.19 -7.81 10.09
CA GLU A 25 0.64 -7.25 8.81
C GLU A 25 -0.55 -6.91 7.89
N GLN A 26 -1.51 -7.82 7.75
CA GLN A 26 -2.70 -7.58 6.93
C GLN A 26 -3.52 -6.41 7.44
N LEU A 27 -3.82 -6.37 8.74
CA LEU A 27 -4.59 -5.29 9.33
C LEU A 27 -3.85 -3.96 9.21
N GLY A 28 -2.53 -3.97 9.43
CA GLY A 28 -1.67 -2.80 9.24
C GLY A 28 -1.72 -2.29 7.80
N ASN A 29 -1.60 -3.15 6.81
CA ASN A 29 -1.67 -2.77 5.39
C ASN A 29 -3.04 -2.18 5.01
N VAL A 30 -4.14 -2.73 5.56
CA VAL A 30 -5.49 -2.17 5.37
C VAL A 30 -5.58 -0.79 6.01
N VAL A 31 -5.01 -0.57 7.19
CA VAL A 31 -4.98 0.76 7.84
C VAL A 31 -4.16 1.74 7.01
N ARG A 32 -2.95 1.37 6.58
CA ARG A 32 -2.14 2.22 5.68
C ARG A 32 -2.92 2.64 4.45
N ALA A 33 -3.52 1.68 3.73
CA ALA A 33 -4.33 1.99 2.55
C ALA A 33 -5.47 2.96 2.87
N ALA A 34 -6.25 2.70 3.92
CA ALA A 34 -7.40 3.53 4.28
C ALA A 34 -7.02 4.92 4.78
N THR A 35 -5.79 5.10 5.31
CA THR A 35 -5.31 6.36 5.87
C THR A 35 -4.42 7.15 4.90
N ALA A 36 -3.85 6.49 3.88
CA ALA A 36 -3.12 7.15 2.81
C ALA A 36 -4.01 8.04 1.92
N ALA A 37 -5.31 7.74 1.84
CA ALA A 37 -6.30 8.52 1.11
C ALA A 37 -7.21 9.33 2.06
N GLY A 38 -8.01 10.24 1.46
CA GLY A 38 -9.01 11.03 2.20
C GLY A 38 -10.12 10.16 2.80
N ALA A 39 -10.79 10.67 3.83
CA ALA A 39 -11.96 10.03 4.42
C ALA A 39 -13.23 10.20 3.55
N GLY A 40 -14.25 9.43 3.85
CA GLY A 40 -15.61 9.60 3.30
C GLY A 40 -15.86 8.89 1.96
N THR A 41 -14.83 8.37 1.28
CA THR A 41 -15.00 7.66 0.00
C THR A 41 -14.43 6.25 0.09
N ALA A 42 -15.21 5.28 -0.38
CA ALA A 42 -14.72 3.91 -0.55
C ALA A 42 -13.95 3.77 -1.87
N TRP A 43 -12.85 3.03 -1.86
CA TRP A 43 -12.05 2.81 -3.06
C TRP A 43 -11.38 1.44 -3.07
N VAL A 44 -11.06 0.94 -4.27
CA VAL A 44 -10.38 -0.35 -4.47
C VAL A 44 -8.88 -0.11 -4.35
N SER A 45 -8.30 -0.53 -3.23
CA SER A 45 -6.86 -0.43 -3.01
C SER A 45 -6.10 -1.47 -3.84
N ALA A 46 -4.80 -1.27 -4.02
CA ALA A 46 -3.93 -2.27 -4.65
C ALA A 46 -3.59 -3.47 -3.73
N LEU A 47 -4.24 -3.61 -2.56
CA LEU A 47 -4.00 -4.73 -1.65
C LEU A 47 -4.75 -5.98 -2.15
N PRO A 48 -4.03 -7.09 -2.43
CA PRO A 48 -4.69 -8.32 -2.85
C PRO A 48 -5.44 -8.99 -1.70
N CYS A 49 -6.52 -9.69 -2.03
CA CYS A 49 -7.23 -10.51 -1.07
C CYS A 49 -6.40 -11.74 -0.67
N ARG A 50 -6.29 -12.00 0.64
CA ARG A 50 -5.51 -13.12 1.19
C ARG A 50 -6.30 -14.44 1.29
N ARG A 51 -7.58 -14.43 0.99
CA ARG A 51 -8.43 -15.63 1.05
C ARG A 51 -8.08 -16.61 -0.05
N ARG A 52 -8.31 -17.88 0.24
CA ARG A 52 -8.09 -18.99 -0.69
C ARG A 52 -9.35 -19.87 -0.77
N PRO A 53 -10.46 -19.33 -1.31
CA PRO A 53 -11.66 -20.14 -1.49
C PRO A 53 -11.35 -21.33 -2.42
N GLY A 54 -11.72 -22.55 -2.00
CA GLY A 54 -11.40 -23.74 -2.78
C GLY A 54 -9.88 -24.00 -2.97
N ARG A 55 -9.02 -23.52 -2.06
CA ARG A 55 -7.56 -23.63 -2.09
C ARG A 55 -6.87 -22.81 -3.21
N ARG A 56 -7.61 -22.02 -3.97
CA ARG A 56 -7.05 -21.09 -4.98
C ARG A 56 -6.97 -19.68 -4.41
N PRO A 57 -5.93 -18.89 -4.74
CA PRO A 57 -5.89 -17.48 -4.37
C PRO A 57 -7.15 -16.76 -4.87
N CYS A 58 -7.74 -15.92 -4.03
CA CYS A 58 -8.80 -15.02 -4.46
C CYS A 58 -8.22 -13.98 -5.40
N PRO A 59 -8.80 -13.71 -6.56
CA PRO A 59 -8.28 -12.71 -7.49
C PRO A 59 -8.65 -11.26 -7.11
N GLY A 60 -9.48 -11.07 -6.08
CA GLY A 60 -10.00 -9.76 -5.72
C GLY A 60 -9.03 -8.91 -4.91
N HIS A 61 -9.33 -7.62 -4.87
CA HIS A 61 -8.62 -6.59 -4.11
C HIS A 61 -9.45 -6.12 -2.91
N ILE A 62 -8.79 -5.43 -1.99
CA ILE A 62 -9.43 -4.92 -0.78
C ILE A 62 -10.00 -3.54 -1.06
N VAL A 63 -11.31 -3.43 -0.99
CA VAL A 63 -12.02 -2.16 -0.93
C VAL A 63 -11.94 -1.65 0.50
N VAL A 64 -11.46 -0.43 0.68
CA VAL A 64 -11.35 0.23 1.98
C VAL A 64 -12.28 1.42 2.06
N PHE A 65 -12.81 1.67 3.25
CA PHE A 65 -13.63 2.83 3.55
C PHE A 65 -13.29 3.32 4.96
N ARG A 66 -13.00 4.60 5.08
CA ARG A 66 -12.76 5.28 6.35
C ARG A 66 -13.72 6.45 6.47
N PRO A 67 -14.77 6.37 7.32
CA PRO A 67 -15.63 7.51 7.62
C PRO A 67 -14.85 8.54 8.44
N ASP A 68 -15.32 9.79 8.44
CA ASP A 68 -14.75 10.83 9.30
C ASP A 68 -14.97 10.50 10.78
N LEU A 69 -16.16 10.02 11.12
CA LEU A 69 -16.55 9.54 12.45
C LEU A 69 -17.55 8.39 12.32
N PRO A 70 -17.53 7.37 13.20
CA PRO A 70 -16.53 7.11 14.24
C PRO A 70 -15.19 6.65 13.65
N ALA A 71 -14.12 6.70 14.45
CA ALA A 71 -12.79 6.28 14.07
C ALA A 71 -12.69 4.76 13.85
N ARG A 72 -13.22 4.31 12.72
CA ARG A 72 -13.18 2.91 12.27
C ARG A 72 -12.79 2.85 10.78
N ILE A 73 -12.22 1.73 10.38
CA ILE A 73 -11.96 1.40 8.99
C ILE A 73 -12.80 0.18 8.64
N GLU A 74 -13.59 0.30 7.60
CA GLU A 74 -14.35 -0.81 7.02
C GLU A 74 -13.58 -1.30 5.79
N TRP A 75 -13.48 -2.62 5.64
CA TRP A 75 -12.83 -3.20 4.48
C TRP A 75 -13.57 -4.44 4.00
N ARG A 76 -13.49 -4.71 2.71
CA ARG A 76 -14.05 -5.92 2.10
C ARG A 76 -13.29 -6.28 0.82
N CYS A 77 -13.24 -7.55 0.49
CA CYS A 77 -12.79 -7.98 -0.83
C CYS A 77 -13.93 -7.77 -1.85
N ASP A 78 -13.59 -7.19 -2.98
CA ASP A 78 -14.53 -6.97 -4.09
C ASP A 78 -15.02 -8.26 -4.76
N SER A 79 -14.19 -9.34 -4.72
CA SER A 79 -14.49 -10.61 -5.37
C SER A 79 -15.18 -11.64 -4.46
N CYS A 80 -14.65 -11.92 -3.26
CA CYS A 80 -15.19 -12.96 -2.37
C CYS A 80 -16.03 -12.44 -1.20
N GLY A 81 -16.12 -11.13 -1.02
CA GLY A 81 -16.90 -10.49 0.04
C GLY A 81 -16.34 -10.66 1.47
N ASP A 82 -15.15 -11.28 1.63
CA ASP A 82 -14.49 -11.34 2.95
C ASP A 82 -14.20 -9.92 3.43
N GLY A 83 -14.48 -9.63 4.69
CA GLY A 83 -14.33 -8.26 5.16
C GLY A 83 -14.52 -8.09 6.65
N GLY A 84 -14.26 -6.88 7.13
CA GLY A 84 -14.34 -6.57 8.54
C GLY A 84 -14.27 -5.09 8.86
N VAL A 85 -14.14 -4.82 10.16
CA VAL A 85 -14.00 -3.50 10.73
C VAL A 85 -12.78 -3.49 11.63
N ILE A 86 -11.96 -2.44 11.50
CA ILE A 86 -10.77 -2.20 12.32
C ILE A 86 -10.99 -0.94 13.14
N SER A 87 -10.76 -1.04 14.45
CA SER A 87 -10.72 0.07 15.40
C SER A 87 -9.36 0.16 16.06
N GLY A 88 -9.10 1.20 16.87
CA GLY A 88 -7.86 1.35 17.64
C GLY A 88 -6.61 1.57 16.79
N TRP A 89 -6.77 2.07 15.56
CA TRP A 89 -5.69 2.28 14.60
C TRP A 89 -5.10 3.70 14.66
N GLU A 90 -5.84 4.67 15.22
CA GLU A 90 -5.41 6.08 15.28
C GLU A 90 -4.11 6.25 16.06
N GLY A 91 -3.17 7.00 15.48
CA GLY A 91 -1.86 7.25 16.07
C GLY A 91 -0.95 6.01 16.13
N SER A 92 -1.31 4.89 15.50
CA SER A 92 -0.40 3.75 15.31
C SER A 92 0.62 4.07 14.21
N TYR A 93 1.71 3.30 14.15
CA TYR A 93 2.71 3.43 13.08
C TYR A 93 2.20 3.01 11.69
N PHE A 94 0.97 2.51 11.60
CA PHE A 94 0.25 2.25 10.36
C PHE A 94 -0.62 3.43 9.92
N ASP A 95 -0.79 4.45 10.75
CA ASP A 95 -1.64 5.60 10.46
C ASP A 95 -0.90 6.63 9.61
N LEU A 96 -1.20 6.67 8.32
CA LEU A 96 -0.56 7.55 7.35
C LEU A 96 -1.29 8.90 7.16
N ARG A 97 -2.16 9.33 8.09
CA ARG A 97 -2.91 10.59 8.01
C ARG A 97 -2.07 11.85 8.24
N ALA A 98 -0.78 11.84 8.00
CA ALA A 98 0.00 13.06 8.09
C ALA A 98 -0.47 14.08 7.03
N PRO A 99 -0.32 15.40 7.26
CA PRO A 99 -0.60 16.38 6.23
C PRO A 99 0.31 16.09 5.02
N PRO A 100 -0.24 16.06 3.80
CA PRO A 100 0.57 15.88 2.61
C PRO A 100 1.60 17.02 2.52
N ARG A 101 2.75 16.71 1.93
CA ARG A 101 3.76 17.72 1.59
C ARG A 101 3.07 18.86 0.80
N PRO A 102 3.32 20.12 1.12
CA PRO A 102 2.75 21.22 0.34
C PRO A 102 3.27 21.11 -1.10
N ARG A 103 2.35 20.91 -2.05
CA ARG A 103 2.66 20.86 -3.48
C ARG A 103 3.12 22.23 -3.97
N ARG A 104 4.10 22.23 -4.84
CA ARG A 104 4.50 23.47 -5.54
C ARG A 104 3.40 23.84 -6.57
N PRO A 105 3.16 25.12 -6.83
CA PRO A 105 2.04 25.57 -7.69
C PRO A 105 2.04 25.02 -9.12
N ASN A 106 3.17 24.52 -9.61
CA ASN A 106 3.35 24.02 -10.99
C ASN A 106 3.57 22.49 -11.08
N GLU A 107 3.38 21.75 -10.01
CA GLU A 107 3.53 20.29 -10.03
C GLU A 107 2.31 19.63 -10.63
N THR A 108 2.50 18.94 -11.74
CA THR A 108 1.45 18.15 -12.40
C THR A 108 1.48 16.73 -11.87
N VAL A 109 0.39 16.30 -11.25
CA VAL A 109 0.21 14.90 -10.87
C VAL A 109 -0.25 14.12 -12.08
N ALA A 110 0.41 13.01 -12.38
CA ALA A 110 0.01 12.08 -13.42
C ALA A 110 -0.34 10.71 -12.82
N ASP A 111 -1.27 10.04 -13.47
CA ASP A 111 -1.58 8.64 -13.21
C ASP A 111 -0.73 7.77 -14.15
N PHE A 112 -0.05 6.77 -13.59
CA PHE A 112 0.68 5.78 -14.38
C PHE A 112 0.39 4.37 -13.87
N VAL A 113 0.33 3.42 -14.80
CA VAL A 113 -0.02 2.03 -14.52
C VAL A 113 1.26 1.21 -14.37
N VAL A 114 1.36 0.49 -13.27
CA VAL A 114 2.43 -0.51 -13.07
C VAL A 114 1.82 -1.90 -12.94
N PRO A 115 2.57 -2.96 -13.30
CA PRO A 115 2.16 -4.34 -13.03
C PRO A 115 1.91 -4.58 -11.53
N GLU A 116 1.00 -5.51 -11.21
CA GLU A 116 0.67 -5.83 -9.81
C GLU A 116 1.89 -6.33 -9.01
N GLU A 117 2.78 -7.09 -9.66
CA GLU A 117 4.04 -7.53 -9.05
C GLU A 117 4.98 -6.38 -8.71
N VAL A 118 5.01 -5.31 -9.50
CA VAL A 118 5.77 -4.09 -9.19
C VAL A 118 5.17 -3.40 -7.97
N ALA A 119 3.86 -3.20 -7.95
CA ALA A 119 3.18 -2.61 -6.79
C ALA A 119 3.37 -3.44 -5.51
N ALA A 120 3.44 -4.77 -5.62
CA ALA A 120 3.77 -5.63 -4.49
C ALA A 120 5.19 -5.39 -3.97
N VAL A 121 6.17 -5.28 -4.87
CA VAL A 121 7.57 -4.98 -4.50
C VAL A 121 7.68 -3.61 -3.82
N LEU A 122 6.98 -2.59 -4.33
CA LEU A 122 6.99 -1.24 -3.73
C LEU A 122 6.47 -1.24 -2.29
N ARG A 123 5.45 -2.05 -1.98
CA ARG A 123 4.95 -2.21 -0.60
C ARG A 123 5.92 -2.92 0.34
N ASP A 124 6.84 -3.71 -0.23
CA ASP A 124 7.85 -4.47 0.52
C ASP A 124 9.19 -3.73 0.61
N VAL A 125 9.32 -2.52 0.05
CA VAL A 125 10.50 -1.66 0.19
C VAL A 125 10.63 -1.22 1.64
N LEU A 126 11.81 -1.44 2.21
CA LEU A 126 12.12 -1.06 3.57
C LEU A 126 12.46 0.44 3.64
N LEU A 127 12.18 1.04 4.78
CA LEU A 127 12.59 2.41 5.11
C LEU A 127 12.07 3.51 4.15
N LEU A 128 10.90 3.28 3.54
CA LEU A 128 10.19 4.37 2.85
C LEU A 128 9.91 5.51 3.84
N ASP A 129 10.08 6.73 3.40
CA ASP A 129 9.57 7.86 4.15
C ASP A 129 8.03 7.89 4.16
N PRO A 130 7.39 8.67 5.04
CA PRO A 130 5.94 8.70 5.13
C PRO A 130 5.23 9.21 3.86
N ASP A 131 5.89 10.02 3.01
CA ASP A 131 5.31 10.54 1.77
C ASP A 131 5.32 9.45 0.68
N CYS A 132 6.45 8.76 0.50
CA CYS A 132 6.56 7.61 -0.38
C CYS A 132 5.67 6.45 0.09
N GLU A 133 5.58 6.20 1.40
CA GLU A 133 4.66 5.18 1.93
C GLU A 133 3.20 5.52 1.59
N ARG A 134 2.77 6.78 1.75
CA ARG A 134 1.44 7.23 1.31
C ARG A 134 1.23 7.06 -0.18
N LEU A 135 2.21 7.40 -1.01
CA LEU A 135 2.14 7.21 -2.46
C LEU A 135 1.84 5.75 -2.81
N VAL A 136 2.62 4.83 -2.25
CA VAL A 136 2.48 3.39 -2.51
C VAL A 136 1.14 2.83 -2.01
N TYR A 137 0.69 3.24 -0.82
CA TYR A 137 -0.55 2.70 -0.23
C TYR A 137 -1.83 3.39 -0.73
N ARG A 138 -1.77 4.58 -1.36
CA ARG A 138 -2.91 5.18 -2.07
C ARG A 138 -3.10 4.64 -3.49
N ALA A 139 -2.24 3.73 -3.94
CA ALA A 139 -2.36 3.08 -5.24
C ALA A 139 -3.66 2.29 -5.38
N ARG A 140 -4.26 2.34 -6.56
CA ARG A 140 -5.57 1.74 -6.87
C ARG A 140 -5.42 0.57 -7.82
N ALA A 141 -6.12 -0.54 -7.55
CA ALA A 141 -6.22 -1.63 -8.50
C ALA A 141 -7.20 -1.27 -9.63
N THR A 142 -6.85 -1.64 -10.85
CA THR A 142 -7.67 -1.54 -12.06
C THR A 142 -7.55 -2.83 -12.88
N ASP A 143 -8.32 -2.97 -13.93
CA ASP A 143 -8.26 -4.14 -14.83
C ASP A 143 -6.91 -4.23 -15.56
N ASP A 144 -6.23 -3.09 -15.78
CA ASP A 144 -4.95 -3.01 -16.50
C ASP A 144 -3.72 -3.11 -15.57
N GLY A 145 -3.92 -3.17 -14.26
CA GLY A 145 -2.84 -3.21 -13.27
C GLY A 145 -3.10 -2.29 -12.08
N VAL A 146 -2.05 -1.70 -11.54
CA VAL A 146 -2.11 -0.80 -10.39
C VAL A 146 -1.78 0.62 -10.82
N VAL A 147 -2.68 1.55 -10.55
CA VAL A 147 -2.49 2.97 -10.81
C VAL A 147 -1.84 3.64 -9.60
N LEU A 148 -0.70 4.28 -9.85
CA LEU A 148 -0.07 5.21 -8.93
C LEU A 148 -0.31 6.64 -9.44
N SER A 149 -0.60 7.56 -8.52
CA SER A 149 -0.80 8.98 -8.83
C SER A 149 0.28 9.78 -8.14
N ALA A 150 1.25 10.30 -8.90
CA ALA A 150 2.41 11.04 -8.38
C ALA A 150 2.75 12.25 -9.24
N ASP A 151 3.43 13.21 -8.64
CA ASP A 151 4.21 14.20 -9.38
C ASP A 151 5.65 13.71 -9.62
N GLY A 152 6.44 14.49 -10.38
CA GLY A 152 7.80 14.11 -10.73
C GLY A 152 8.73 13.99 -9.52
N ASP A 153 8.59 14.87 -8.53
CA ASP A 153 9.44 14.86 -7.33
C ASP A 153 9.09 13.63 -6.45
N GLU A 154 7.80 13.34 -6.24
CA GLU A 154 7.33 12.15 -5.51
C GLU A 154 7.84 10.85 -6.15
N LEU A 155 7.83 10.80 -7.50
CA LEU A 155 8.27 9.63 -8.23
C LEU A 155 9.79 9.45 -8.20
N ASP A 156 10.56 10.54 -8.33
CA ASP A 156 12.03 10.53 -8.24
C ASP A 156 12.50 10.10 -6.84
N GLU A 157 11.82 10.58 -5.79
CA GLU A 157 12.11 10.20 -4.40
C GLU A 157 11.86 8.69 -4.17
N LEU A 158 10.71 8.17 -4.63
CA LEU A 158 10.41 6.74 -4.55
C LEU A 158 11.42 5.90 -5.34
N LEU A 159 11.83 6.37 -6.52
CA LEU A 159 12.86 5.73 -7.34
C LEU A 159 14.20 5.64 -6.57
N GLY A 160 14.57 6.68 -5.84
CA GLY A 160 15.75 6.71 -4.98
C GLY A 160 15.73 5.63 -3.89
N PHE A 161 14.60 5.42 -3.21
CA PHE A 161 14.44 4.36 -2.22
C PHE A 161 14.56 2.96 -2.84
N VAL A 162 13.93 2.73 -3.98
CA VAL A 162 14.01 1.44 -4.69
C VAL A 162 15.45 1.14 -5.13
N ALA A 163 16.16 2.14 -5.68
CA ALA A 163 17.55 2.01 -6.07
C ALA A 163 18.47 1.71 -4.88
N ALA A 164 18.28 2.43 -3.77
CA ALA A 164 19.07 2.22 -2.56
C ALA A 164 18.90 0.79 -2.02
N GLU A 165 17.68 0.29 -1.98
CA GLU A 165 17.42 -1.07 -1.53
C GLU A 165 17.97 -2.13 -2.49
N ALA A 166 17.80 -1.96 -3.81
CA ALA A 166 18.34 -2.86 -4.83
C ALA A 166 19.86 -3.01 -4.73
N ASN A 167 20.58 -1.90 -4.46
CA ASN A 167 22.03 -1.89 -4.33
C ASN A 167 22.56 -2.66 -3.10
N HIS A 168 21.72 -2.82 -2.07
CA HIS A 168 22.11 -3.50 -0.83
C HIS A 168 21.45 -4.88 -0.66
N GLU A 169 20.62 -5.31 -1.61
CA GLU A 169 19.86 -6.56 -1.52
C GLU A 169 20.76 -7.77 -1.85
N PRO A 170 21.05 -8.66 -0.88
CA PRO A 170 21.88 -9.83 -1.10
C PRO A 170 21.16 -10.97 -1.84
N ASN A 171 19.82 -10.99 -1.79
CA ASN A 171 19.01 -12.01 -2.45
C ASN A 171 18.80 -11.64 -3.93
N ARG A 172 19.48 -12.36 -4.83
CA ARG A 172 19.40 -12.11 -6.28
C ARG A 172 17.99 -12.09 -6.84
N ARG A 173 17.08 -12.93 -6.32
CA ARG A 173 15.70 -12.97 -6.80
C ARG A 173 14.95 -11.69 -6.39
N ARG A 174 15.10 -11.26 -5.14
CA ARG A 174 14.51 -10.01 -4.65
C ARG A 174 15.11 -8.81 -5.37
N GLN A 175 16.42 -8.78 -5.56
CA GLN A 175 17.11 -7.76 -6.35
C GLN A 175 16.49 -7.61 -7.76
N GLN A 176 16.29 -8.71 -8.48
CA GLN A 176 15.64 -8.67 -9.81
C GLN A 176 14.22 -8.09 -9.77
N HIS A 177 13.46 -8.29 -8.70
CA HIS A 177 12.15 -7.66 -8.55
C HIS A 177 12.28 -6.15 -8.31
N LEU A 178 13.23 -5.72 -7.50
CA LEU A 178 13.55 -4.30 -7.29
C LEU A 178 14.04 -3.63 -8.57
N ASP A 179 14.90 -4.28 -9.35
CA ASP A 179 15.38 -3.77 -10.65
C ASP A 179 14.23 -3.57 -11.65
N ARG A 180 13.24 -4.47 -11.67
CA ARG A 180 12.03 -4.30 -12.48
C ARG A 180 11.16 -3.14 -12.01
N ALA A 181 11.02 -2.98 -10.69
CA ALA A 181 10.29 -1.85 -10.13
C ALA A 181 10.99 -0.53 -10.48
N PHE A 182 12.32 -0.48 -10.34
CA PHE A 182 13.12 0.67 -10.74
C PHE A 182 12.93 1.02 -12.23
N ALA A 183 12.99 0.04 -13.12
CA ALA A 183 12.77 0.26 -14.56
C ALA A 183 11.38 0.83 -14.84
N ALA A 184 10.32 0.25 -14.26
CA ALA A 184 8.95 0.72 -14.44
C ALA A 184 8.73 2.16 -13.96
N LEU A 185 9.31 2.53 -12.81
CA LEU A 185 9.23 3.89 -12.29
C LEU A 185 10.04 4.87 -13.14
N SER A 186 11.22 4.47 -13.62
CA SER A 186 12.07 5.29 -14.51
C SER A 186 11.36 5.60 -15.82
N ASP A 187 10.70 4.61 -16.43
CA ASP A 187 9.93 4.79 -17.67
C ASP A 187 8.76 5.76 -17.45
N ALA A 188 8.07 5.65 -16.31
CA ALA A 188 7.01 6.57 -15.92
C ALA A 188 7.52 8.01 -15.78
N LEU A 189 8.64 8.21 -15.08
CA LEU A 189 9.25 9.52 -14.87
C LEU A 189 9.67 10.18 -16.19
N GLN A 190 10.26 9.41 -17.12
CA GLN A 190 10.63 9.91 -18.45
C GLN A 190 9.40 10.37 -19.25
N THR A 191 8.27 9.65 -19.13
CA THR A 191 7.03 10.01 -19.82
C THR A 191 6.43 11.30 -19.28
N MET A 192 6.60 11.60 -17.98
CA MET A 192 6.12 12.84 -17.37
C MET A 192 6.95 14.08 -17.79
N GLY A 193 8.22 13.87 -18.13
CA GLY A 193 9.15 14.96 -18.54
C GLY A 193 9.09 15.30 -20.04
N SER A 194 8.29 14.60 -20.82
CA SER A 194 8.18 14.75 -22.28
C SER A 194 6.95 15.56 -22.67
#